data_9c2ba8cb83a6d369e513dd9afc9da335
#
_entry.id   9c2ba8cb83a6d369e513dd9afc9da335
#
_cell.length_a   1.000
_cell.length_b   1.000
_cell.length_c   1.000
_cell.angle_alpha   90.00
_cell.angle_beta   90.00
_cell.angle_gamma   90.00
#
_symmetry.space_group_name_H-M   'P 1'
#
loop_
_entity.id
_entity.type
_entity.pdbx_description
1 polymer ?
#
loop_
_entity_poly.entity_id
_entity_poly.type
_entity_poly.pdbx_seq_one_letter_code
_entity_poly.pdbx_strand_id
1 'polypeptide(L)'
;MVITMRERIEQLKKEKDIVILAHYYVDGEVQEIADLVGDSYFLAKKATEVSQQNILFCGVSFMGESAKILNPGKRVIMADEFADCPMAHMVDIAKIQQVREQYPDVAVVCYVNSTAEIKAYSDVCVTSSNALRVVQSLPNKHIFFIPDNNLGRYISTLVPEKEFIFNDGFCHVHTSIHRENVEEAKKLHPNAPVLTHPECTADVLEISDFIGSTSEILDYATKSDAKEFIICTEMGIFFELGQKNPDKRFYSVGHRQFCPNMKKITLEKVVRAMEEMEPEVTMDEELRVKANAPLVKMLELAK
;
A
#
# COMPACT_ATOMS: atom_id res chain seq x y z
N MET A 1 -19.23 17.15 30.70
CA MET A 1 -19.70 16.37 29.53
C MET A 1 -18.54 15.49 29.10
N VAL A 2 -18.73 14.19 28.98
CA VAL A 2 -17.64 13.30 28.51
C VAL A 2 -17.59 13.48 26.98
N ILE A 3 -16.46 13.98 26.49
CA ILE A 3 -16.25 14.10 25.03
C ILE A 3 -16.01 12.71 24.43
N THR A 4 -16.50 12.46 23.23
CA THR A 4 -16.26 11.23 22.50
C THR A 4 -14.82 11.19 21.95
N MET A 5 -14.30 10.02 21.62
CA MET A 5 -12.98 9.90 20.96
C MET A 5 -12.91 10.71 19.67
N ARG A 6 -13.97 10.72 18.87
CA ARG A 6 -14.02 11.50 17.62
C ARG A 6 -13.91 13.00 17.89
N GLU A 7 -14.66 13.51 18.86
CA GLU A 7 -14.57 14.94 19.27
C GLU A 7 -13.16 15.27 19.80
N ARG A 8 -12.54 14.35 20.55
CA ARG A 8 -11.18 14.53 21.04
C ARG A 8 -10.16 14.57 19.90
N ILE A 9 -10.28 13.69 18.90
CA ILE A 9 -9.43 13.69 17.70
C ILE A 9 -9.55 15.01 16.96
N GLU A 10 -10.77 15.50 16.69
CA GLU A 10 -10.99 16.78 16.01
C GLU A 10 -10.41 17.98 16.79
N GLN A 11 -10.42 17.91 18.11
CA GLN A 11 -9.78 18.91 18.96
C GLN A 11 -8.25 18.83 18.82
N LEU A 12 -7.66 17.64 18.93
CA LEU A 12 -6.22 17.41 18.83
C LEU A 12 -5.64 17.78 17.46
N LYS A 13 -6.37 17.53 16.36
CA LYS A 13 -5.97 17.99 15.02
C LYS A 13 -5.67 19.49 15.00
N LYS A 14 -6.55 20.28 15.63
CA LYS A 14 -6.42 21.75 15.68
C LYS A 14 -5.36 22.22 16.67
N GLU A 15 -5.35 21.61 17.88
CA GLU A 15 -4.41 21.99 18.95
C GLU A 15 -2.95 21.73 18.57
N LYS A 16 -2.70 20.66 17.82
CA LYS A 16 -1.35 20.17 17.53
C LYS A 16 -0.98 20.23 16.04
N ASP A 17 -1.76 20.89 15.22
CA ASP A 17 -1.54 21.00 13.77
C ASP A 17 -1.27 19.65 13.12
N ILE A 18 -2.16 18.66 13.37
CA ILE A 18 -2.05 17.28 12.89
C ILE A 18 -2.97 17.06 11.70
N VAL A 19 -2.45 16.42 10.64
CA VAL A 19 -3.22 15.79 9.58
C VAL A 19 -3.17 14.28 9.73
N ILE A 20 -4.30 13.59 9.60
CA ILE A 20 -4.39 12.13 9.67
C ILE A 20 -4.45 11.56 8.27
N LEU A 21 -3.47 10.72 7.94
CA LEU A 21 -3.40 9.95 6.70
C LEU A 21 -3.70 8.48 7.00
N ALA A 22 -4.74 7.90 6.39
CA ALA A 22 -5.14 6.53 6.65
C ALA A 22 -5.15 5.67 5.37
N HIS A 23 -4.62 4.47 5.46
CA HIS A 23 -4.71 3.50 4.37
C HIS A 23 -6.09 2.86 4.32
N TYR A 24 -6.58 2.50 3.14
CA TYR A 24 -7.86 1.79 2.93
C TYR A 24 -8.02 0.50 3.76
N TYR A 25 -6.91 -0.09 4.22
CA TYR A 25 -6.93 -1.37 4.93
C TYR A 25 -7.08 -1.26 6.46
N VAL A 26 -7.10 -0.05 7.03
CA VAL A 26 -7.50 0.15 8.43
C VAL A 26 -9.03 0.01 8.58
N ASP A 27 -9.51 -0.15 9.81
CA ASP A 27 -10.94 -0.28 10.05
C ASP A 27 -11.70 0.99 9.69
N GLY A 28 -12.98 0.84 9.29
CA GLY A 28 -13.82 1.93 8.81
C GLY A 28 -13.92 3.10 9.79
N GLU A 29 -13.96 2.84 11.10
CA GLU A 29 -13.99 3.89 12.11
C GLU A 29 -12.74 4.78 12.11
N VAL A 30 -11.57 4.20 11.74
CA VAL A 30 -10.32 4.95 11.59
C VAL A 30 -10.30 5.69 10.26
N GLN A 31 -10.86 5.10 9.19
CA GLN A 31 -11.02 5.81 7.92
C GLN A 31 -11.92 7.04 8.06
N GLU A 32 -13.00 6.95 8.83
CA GLU A 32 -13.96 8.05 9.06
C GLU A 32 -13.35 9.29 9.73
N ILE A 33 -12.32 9.13 10.55
CA ILE A 33 -11.68 10.26 11.26
C ILE A 33 -10.45 10.81 10.50
N ALA A 34 -10.02 10.14 9.45
CA ALA A 34 -8.87 10.56 8.67
C ALA A 34 -9.21 11.75 7.76
N ASP A 35 -8.23 12.64 7.57
CA ASP A 35 -8.34 13.76 6.64
C ASP A 35 -8.15 13.32 5.19
N LEU A 36 -7.32 12.29 5.00
CA LEU A 36 -7.05 11.68 3.69
C LEU A 36 -7.01 10.17 3.83
N VAL A 37 -7.79 9.47 3.01
CA VAL A 37 -7.82 8.02 2.89
C VAL A 37 -7.37 7.62 1.49
N GLY A 38 -6.47 6.62 1.39
CA GLY A 38 -5.95 6.22 0.09
C GLY A 38 -5.08 4.98 0.13
N ASP A 39 -4.53 4.62 -1.04
CA ASP A 39 -3.46 3.63 -1.17
C ASP A 39 -2.08 4.24 -0.87
N SER A 40 -1.04 3.40 -0.89
CA SER A 40 0.32 3.82 -0.56
C SER A 40 0.86 4.94 -1.44
N TYR A 41 0.52 4.94 -2.75
CA TYR A 41 0.98 5.99 -3.67
C TYR A 41 0.29 7.32 -3.38
N PHE A 42 -1.04 7.29 -3.29
CA PHE A 42 -1.83 8.47 -2.97
C PHE A 42 -1.35 9.13 -1.68
N LEU A 43 -1.19 8.33 -0.62
CA LEU A 43 -0.78 8.84 0.69
C LEU A 43 0.67 9.37 0.70
N ALA A 44 1.61 8.69 0.02
CA ALA A 44 2.98 9.18 -0.12
C ALA A 44 3.04 10.53 -0.83
N LYS A 45 2.27 10.68 -1.92
CA LYS A 45 2.14 11.94 -2.65
C LYS A 45 1.49 13.03 -1.78
N LYS A 46 0.35 12.73 -1.15
CA LYS A 46 -0.38 13.68 -0.31
C LYS A 46 0.42 14.13 0.90
N ALA A 47 1.23 13.27 1.50
CA ALA A 47 2.13 13.66 2.58
C ALA A 47 3.06 14.83 2.20
N THR A 48 3.44 14.95 0.93
CA THR A 48 4.27 16.08 0.44
C THR A 48 3.47 17.37 0.17
N GLU A 49 2.15 17.27 0.05
CA GLU A 49 1.27 18.38 -0.33
C GLU A 49 0.58 19.04 0.88
N VAL A 50 0.41 18.32 2.00
CA VAL A 50 -0.27 18.85 3.19
C VAL A 50 0.55 19.94 3.87
N SER A 51 -0.14 20.95 4.43
CA SER A 51 0.50 22.10 5.07
C SER A 51 0.86 21.87 6.55
N GLN A 52 0.20 20.95 7.22
CA GLN A 52 0.39 20.64 8.64
C GLN A 52 1.82 20.20 8.93
N GLN A 53 2.33 20.59 10.10
CA GLN A 53 3.67 20.22 10.55
C GLN A 53 3.74 18.79 11.07
N ASN A 54 2.62 18.25 11.57
CA ASN A 54 2.55 16.92 12.14
C ASN A 54 1.65 16.03 11.27
N ILE A 55 2.16 14.86 10.90
CA ILE A 55 1.42 13.82 10.17
C ILE A 55 1.23 12.64 11.11
N LEU A 56 -0.02 12.28 11.40
CA LEU A 56 -0.32 10.98 12.00
C LEU A 56 -0.63 9.98 10.89
N PHE A 57 0.13 8.91 10.85
CA PHE A 57 -0.04 7.87 9.84
C PHE A 57 -0.76 6.65 10.41
N CYS A 58 -1.97 6.39 9.90
CA CYS A 58 -2.77 5.19 10.18
C CYS A 58 -2.50 4.16 9.08
N GLY A 59 -1.43 3.40 9.24
CA GLY A 59 -0.91 2.40 8.32
C GLY A 59 0.23 1.61 8.96
N VAL A 60 1.00 0.87 8.16
CA VAL A 60 2.15 0.09 8.63
C VAL A 60 3.46 0.89 8.50
N SER A 61 4.49 0.45 9.22
CA SER A 61 5.78 1.13 9.43
C SER A 61 6.41 1.72 8.17
N PHE A 62 6.54 0.96 7.07
CA PHE A 62 7.17 1.43 5.83
C PHE A 62 6.47 2.65 5.20
N MET A 63 5.18 2.84 5.50
CA MET A 63 4.40 4.00 5.03
C MET A 63 4.79 5.27 5.78
N GLY A 64 4.90 5.17 7.11
CA GLY A 64 5.41 6.24 7.95
C GLY A 64 6.85 6.60 7.63
N GLU A 65 7.72 5.58 7.41
CA GLU A 65 9.09 5.80 6.93
C GLU A 65 9.10 6.57 5.60
N SER A 66 8.30 6.15 4.61
CA SER A 66 8.21 6.84 3.33
C SER A 66 7.74 8.28 3.47
N ALA A 67 6.74 8.52 4.35
CA ALA A 67 6.28 9.87 4.67
C ALA A 67 7.39 10.72 5.31
N LYS A 68 8.17 10.16 6.26
CA LYS A 68 9.30 10.84 6.91
C LYS A 68 10.44 11.12 5.94
N ILE A 69 10.79 10.15 5.09
CA ILE A 69 11.84 10.29 4.07
C ILE A 69 11.53 11.47 3.13
N LEU A 70 10.29 11.57 2.66
CA LEU A 70 9.84 12.62 1.74
C LEU A 70 9.63 13.98 2.44
N ASN A 71 9.43 14.00 3.76
CA ASN A 71 9.13 15.20 4.53
C ASN A 71 10.05 15.34 5.77
N PRO A 72 11.36 15.56 5.59
CA PRO A 72 12.32 15.58 6.70
C PRO A 72 12.01 16.66 7.75
N GLY A 73 11.43 17.78 7.34
CA GLY A 73 11.07 18.88 8.22
C GLY A 73 9.77 18.68 9.00
N LYS A 74 8.99 17.63 8.70
CA LYS A 74 7.74 17.33 9.39
C LYS A 74 7.95 16.26 10.45
N ARG A 75 7.13 16.31 11.50
CA ARG A 75 7.00 15.21 12.45
C ARG A 75 6.02 14.19 11.91
N VAL A 76 6.46 12.95 11.78
CA VAL A 76 5.62 11.82 11.35
C VAL A 76 5.46 10.87 12.53
N ILE A 77 4.23 10.60 12.90
CA ILE A 77 3.84 9.78 14.06
C ILE A 77 3.06 8.58 13.52
N MET A 78 3.32 7.39 14.03
CA MET A 78 2.53 6.20 13.73
C MET A 78 1.40 6.06 14.74
N ALA A 79 0.23 5.62 14.30
CA ALA A 79 -0.86 5.29 15.21
C ALA A 79 -0.56 4.06 16.08
N ASP A 80 0.30 3.17 15.59
CA ASP A 80 0.77 1.97 16.30
C ASP A 80 2.22 1.64 15.89
N GLU A 81 3.13 1.49 16.85
CA GLU A 81 4.55 1.15 16.60
C GLU A 81 4.79 -0.28 16.13
N PHE A 82 3.85 -1.19 16.44
CA PHE A 82 3.93 -2.60 16.09
C PHE A 82 3.16 -2.97 14.81
N ALA A 83 2.56 -1.97 14.16
CA ALA A 83 1.93 -2.16 12.86
C ALA A 83 3.00 -2.22 11.77
N ASP A 84 3.46 -3.43 11.46
CA ASP A 84 4.53 -3.67 10.49
C ASP A 84 4.09 -4.61 9.37
N CYS A 85 4.76 -4.54 8.22
CA CYS A 85 4.49 -5.41 7.08
C CYS A 85 5.56 -6.51 6.98
N PRO A 86 5.21 -7.79 7.19
CA PRO A 86 6.20 -8.87 7.08
C PRO A 86 6.91 -8.91 5.72
N MET A 87 6.21 -8.56 4.62
CA MET A 87 6.79 -8.52 3.28
C MET A 87 7.93 -7.50 3.18
N ALA A 88 7.90 -6.42 3.96
CA ALA A 88 8.96 -5.40 3.92
C ALA A 88 10.34 -5.94 4.32
N HIS A 89 10.38 -7.08 5.01
CA HIS A 89 11.59 -7.76 5.49
C HIS A 89 11.95 -9.00 4.66
N MET A 90 11.25 -9.26 3.54
CA MET A 90 11.48 -10.45 2.70
C MET A 90 12.51 -10.24 1.58
N VAL A 91 13.41 -9.29 1.72
CA VAL A 91 14.54 -9.09 0.81
C VAL A 91 15.80 -8.79 1.59
N ASP A 92 16.92 -9.32 1.10
CA ASP A 92 18.25 -9.14 1.70
C ASP A 92 19.09 -8.20 0.82
N ILE A 93 19.81 -7.27 1.43
CA ILE A 93 20.75 -6.37 0.75
C ILE A 93 21.85 -7.16 0.02
N ALA A 94 22.33 -8.27 0.60
CA ALA A 94 23.31 -9.14 -0.05
C ALA A 94 22.77 -9.72 -1.38
N LYS A 95 21.50 -10.07 -1.45
CA LYS A 95 20.84 -10.50 -2.69
C LYS A 95 20.81 -9.37 -3.73
N ILE A 96 20.51 -8.15 -3.31
CA ILE A 96 20.53 -6.98 -4.22
C ILE A 96 21.93 -6.79 -4.81
N GLN A 97 22.96 -6.87 -3.98
CA GLN A 97 24.36 -6.73 -4.42
C GLN A 97 24.76 -7.86 -5.39
N GLN A 98 24.43 -9.10 -5.06
CA GLN A 98 24.68 -10.26 -5.93
C GLN A 98 24.02 -10.10 -7.31
N VAL A 99 22.77 -9.65 -7.36
CA VAL A 99 22.06 -9.43 -8.63
C VAL A 99 22.71 -8.30 -9.43
N ARG A 100 23.17 -7.22 -8.79
CA ARG A 100 23.89 -6.14 -9.45
C ARG A 100 25.24 -6.59 -10.04
N GLU A 101 25.93 -7.49 -9.36
CA GLU A 101 27.18 -8.09 -9.87
C GLU A 101 26.91 -8.97 -11.10
N GLN A 102 25.82 -9.73 -11.08
CA GLN A 102 25.45 -10.65 -12.16
C GLN A 102 24.88 -9.91 -13.40
N TYR A 103 24.17 -8.81 -13.19
CA TYR A 103 23.51 -8.03 -14.24
C TYR A 103 23.88 -6.54 -14.11
N PRO A 104 24.97 -6.10 -14.75
CA PRO A 104 25.50 -4.74 -14.59
C PRO A 104 24.53 -3.60 -15.00
N ASP A 105 23.56 -3.91 -15.86
CA ASP A 105 22.52 -2.96 -16.32
C ASP A 105 21.21 -3.08 -15.54
N VAL A 106 21.14 -3.87 -14.45
CA VAL A 106 19.88 -4.10 -13.72
C VAL A 106 19.37 -2.84 -13.05
N ALA A 107 18.06 -2.60 -13.19
CA ALA A 107 17.34 -1.67 -12.32
C ALA A 107 16.69 -2.45 -11.16
N VAL A 108 16.99 -2.07 -9.94
CA VAL A 108 16.33 -2.57 -8.74
C VAL A 108 15.05 -1.76 -8.52
N VAL A 109 13.92 -2.36 -8.85
CA VAL A 109 12.58 -1.78 -8.72
C VAL A 109 11.97 -2.24 -7.41
N CYS A 110 11.85 -1.31 -6.48
CA CYS A 110 11.43 -1.59 -5.11
C CYS A 110 9.96 -1.23 -4.90
N TYR A 111 9.13 -2.23 -4.67
CA TYR A 111 7.79 -1.96 -4.15
C TYR A 111 7.90 -1.27 -2.78
N VAL A 112 7.15 -0.18 -2.57
CA VAL A 112 7.24 0.66 -1.36
C VAL A 112 7.04 -0.11 -0.06
N ASN A 113 6.46 -1.31 -0.12
CA ASN A 113 6.30 -2.26 0.99
C ASN A 113 7.65 -2.89 1.37
N SER A 114 8.62 -2.04 1.64
CA SER A 114 10.02 -2.35 1.99
C SER A 114 10.52 -1.35 3.02
N THR A 115 11.54 -1.73 3.79
CA THR A 115 12.16 -0.83 4.77
C THR A 115 12.91 0.33 4.10
N ALA A 116 13.21 1.38 4.86
CA ALA A 116 14.04 2.49 4.40
C ALA A 116 15.42 2.02 3.90
N GLU A 117 15.99 0.99 4.57
CA GLU A 117 17.28 0.40 4.16
C GLU A 117 17.19 -0.21 2.77
N ILE A 118 16.18 -1.02 2.48
CA ILE A 118 15.99 -1.64 1.15
C ILE A 118 15.77 -0.57 0.08
N LYS A 119 14.99 0.46 0.38
CA LYS A 119 14.81 1.61 -0.51
C LYS A 119 16.14 2.28 -0.84
N ALA A 120 17.03 2.44 0.14
CA ALA A 120 18.36 3.06 -0.06
C ALA A 120 19.28 2.28 -1.01
N TYR A 121 19.05 0.99 -1.23
CA TYR A 121 19.76 0.15 -2.20
C TYR A 121 19.03 -0.01 -3.53
N SER A 122 17.92 0.68 -3.73
CA SER A 122 17.06 0.57 -4.91
C SER A 122 17.24 1.75 -5.87
N ASP A 123 16.90 1.56 -7.14
CA ASP A 123 17.01 2.59 -8.18
C ASP A 123 15.73 3.41 -8.33
N VAL A 124 14.59 2.80 -8.04
CA VAL A 124 13.27 3.45 -8.07
C VAL A 124 12.30 2.67 -7.19
N CYS A 125 11.42 3.39 -6.50
CA CYS A 125 10.27 2.80 -5.83
C CYS A 125 9.06 2.71 -6.78
N VAL A 126 8.16 1.80 -6.48
CA VAL A 126 6.87 1.64 -7.16
C VAL A 126 5.77 1.28 -6.17
N THR A 127 4.53 1.46 -6.59
CA THR A 127 3.35 0.89 -5.94
C THR A 127 2.56 0.05 -6.95
N SER A 128 1.57 -0.72 -6.52
CA SER A 128 0.71 -1.47 -7.44
C SER A 128 0.04 -0.59 -8.49
N SER A 129 -0.26 0.68 -8.16
CA SER A 129 -0.92 1.63 -9.07
C SER A 129 -0.01 2.25 -10.13
N ASN A 130 1.32 2.19 -9.98
CA ASN A 130 2.24 2.86 -10.91
C ASN A 130 3.37 1.95 -11.44
N ALA A 131 3.50 0.72 -10.94
CA ALA A 131 4.60 -0.19 -11.27
C ALA A 131 4.78 -0.40 -12.78
N LEU A 132 3.68 -0.64 -13.50
CA LEU A 132 3.71 -0.81 -14.96
C LEU A 132 4.32 0.41 -15.65
N ARG A 133 3.79 1.59 -15.36
CA ARG A 133 4.23 2.86 -15.97
C ARG A 133 5.68 3.17 -15.67
N VAL A 134 6.09 2.98 -14.42
CA VAL A 134 7.48 3.22 -14.00
C VAL A 134 8.42 2.24 -14.72
N VAL A 135 8.13 0.93 -14.71
CA VAL A 135 8.97 -0.09 -15.36
C VAL A 135 9.09 0.15 -16.85
N GLN A 136 8.01 0.53 -17.55
CA GLN A 136 8.04 0.88 -18.96
C GLN A 136 8.95 2.06 -19.27
N SER A 137 9.05 3.02 -18.35
CA SER A 137 9.88 4.23 -18.53
C SER A 137 11.38 4.00 -18.30
N LEU A 138 11.77 2.89 -17.68
CA LEU A 138 13.18 2.59 -17.39
C LEU A 138 13.91 2.14 -18.66
N PRO A 139 15.15 2.64 -18.92
CA PRO A 139 15.92 2.19 -20.08
C PRO A 139 16.52 0.80 -19.90
N ASN A 140 16.61 0.30 -18.68
CA ASN A 140 17.24 -0.96 -18.31
C ASN A 140 16.52 -2.15 -18.93
N LYS A 141 17.27 -3.13 -19.45
CA LYS A 141 16.72 -4.39 -19.93
C LYS A 141 16.35 -5.32 -18.77
N HIS A 142 17.27 -5.43 -17.79
CA HIS A 142 17.06 -6.27 -16.61
C HIS A 142 16.37 -5.51 -15.50
N ILE A 143 15.35 -6.12 -14.92
CA ILE A 143 14.56 -5.57 -13.81
C ILE A 143 14.61 -6.55 -12.64
N PHE A 144 15.20 -6.14 -11.52
CA PHE A 144 15.08 -6.89 -10.28
C PHE A 144 13.93 -6.32 -9.48
N PHE A 145 12.80 -7.02 -9.47
CA PHE A 145 11.58 -6.59 -8.79
C PHE A 145 11.55 -7.15 -7.37
N ILE A 146 11.47 -6.28 -6.38
CA ILE A 146 11.48 -6.59 -4.94
C ILE A 146 10.39 -5.83 -4.20
N PRO A 147 9.92 -6.31 -3.03
CA PRO A 147 10.07 -7.67 -2.50
C PRO A 147 9.05 -8.65 -3.08
N ASP A 148 7.89 -8.19 -3.60
CA ASP A 148 6.73 -9.00 -3.96
C ASP A 148 6.91 -9.73 -5.31
N ASN A 149 6.88 -11.07 -5.24
CA ASN A 149 7.02 -11.93 -6.40
C ASN A 149 5.77 -11.90 -7.31
N ASN A 150 4.58 -11.86 -6.73
CA ASN A 150 3.33 -11.93 -7.49
C ASN A 150 3.12 -10.65 -8.31
N LEU A 151 3.25 -9.49 -7.67
CA LEU A 151 3.19 -8.20 -8.38
C LEU A 151 4.26 -8.13 -9.47
N GLY A 152 5.51 -8.54 -9.16
CA GLY A 152 6.61 -8.56 -10.14
C GLY A 152 6.29 -9.44 -11.34
N ARG A 153 5.75 -10.65 -11.12
CA ARG A 153 5.33 -11.56 -12.19
C ARG A 153 4.18 -10.98 -13.02
N TYR A 154 3.17 -10.40 -12.38
CA TYR A 154 2.10 -9.76 -13.10
C TYR A 154 2.62 -8.63 -14.00
N ILE A 155 3.46 -7.74 -13.48
CA ILE A 155 4.06 -6.66 -14.29
C ILE A 155 4.90 -7.23 -15.44
N SER A 156 5.66 -8.31 -15.23
CA SER A 156 6.49 -8.91 -16.28
C SER A 156 5.66 -9.42 -17.47
N THR A 157 4.42 -9.84 -17.25
CA THR A 157 3.53 -10.25 -18.36
C THR A 157 3.09 -9.08 -19.24
N LEU A 158 3.13 -7.85 -18.69
CA LEU A 158 2.72 -6.63 -19.39
C LEU A 158 3.87 -5.90 -20.10
N VAL A 159 5.12 -6.29 -19.83
CA VAL A 159 6.35 -5.71 -20.42
C VAL A 159 7.31 -6.83 -20.90
N PRO A 160 6.89 -7.61 -21.89
CA PRO A 160 7.63 -8.81 -22.33
C PRO A 160 9.01 -8.50 -22.95
N GLU A 161 9.29 -7.25 -23.28
CA GLU A 161 10.57 -6.79 -23.78
C GLU A 161 11.66 -6.69 -22.71
N LYS A 162 11.31 -6.77 -21.41
CA LYS A 162 12.23 -6.71 -20.28
C LYS A 162 12.45 -8.08 -19.66
N GLU A 163 13.63 -8.29 -19.10
CA GLU A 163 14.00 -9.51 -18.40
C GLU A 163 13.91 -9.30 -16.89
N PHE A 164 12.98 -10.02 -16.26
CA PHE A 164 12.76 -9.88 -14.83
C PHE A 164 13.54 -10.90 -14.02
N ILE A 165 14.16 -10.42 -12.96
CA ILE A 165 14.68 -11.21 -11.85
C ILE A 165 13.69 -11.01 -10.69
N PHE A 166 13.28 -12.12 -10.06
CA PHE A 166 12.29 -12.08 -9.00
C PHE A 166 12.91 -12.34 -7.63
N ASN A 167 12.32 -11.73 -6.64
CA ASN A 167 12.52 -12.06 -5.24
C ASN A 167 11.42 -13.04 -4.79
N ASP A 168 11.59 -13.70 -3.64
CA ASP A 168 10.63 -14.71 -3.15
C ASP A 168 9.65 -14.15 -2.12
N GLY A 169 9.59 -12.84 -1.94
CA GLY A 169 8.67 -12.17 -1.03
C GLY A 169 7.22 -12.17 -1.55
N PHE A 170 6.27 -12.06 -0.64
CA PHE A 170 4.84 -12.09 -0.96
C PHE A 170 4.00 -11.46 0.15
N CYS A 171 2.80 -11.01 -0.22
CA CYS A 171 1.79 -10.57 0.74
C CYS A 171 0.97 -11.77 1.24
N HIS A 172 1.05 -12.07 2.54
CA HIS A 172 0.33 -13.20 3.13
C HIS A 172 -1.20 -13.07 3.05
N VAL A 173 -1.72 -11.85 2.97
CA VAL A 173 -3.18 -11.61 2.81
C VAL A 173 -3.62 -12.01 1.41
N HIS A 174 -2.95 -11.48 0.37
CA HIS A 174 -3.32 -11.74 -1.01
C HIS A 174 -3.03 -13.17 -1.45
N THR A 175 -1.95 -13.79 -0.96
CA THR A 175 -1.65 -15.21 -1.23
C THR A 175 -2.58 -16.18 -0.49
N SER A 176 -3.32 -15.71 0.53
CA SER A 176 -4.35 -16.53 1.18
C SER A 176 -5.68 -16.57 0.43
N ILE A 177 -5.83 -15.77 -0.61
CA ILE A 177 -6.95 -15.84 -1.56
C ILE A 177 -6.63 -16.94 -2.55
N HIS A 178 -7.41 -18.03 -2.55
CA HIS A 178 -7.20 -19.16 -3.42
C HIS A 178 -8.24 -19.18 -4.55
N ARG A 179 -7.87 -19.74 -5.69
CA ARG A 179 -8.72 -19.87 -6.87
C ARG A 179 -10.07 -20.52 -6.53
N GLU A 180 -10.07 -21.56 -5.73
CA GLU A 180 -11.27 -22.29 -5.32
C GLU A 180 -12.27 -21.40 -4.57
N ASN A 181 -11.77 -20.47 -3.73
CA ASN A 181 -12.63 -19.50 -3.03
C ASN A 181 -13.29 -18.52 -3.98
N VAL A 182 -12.57 -18.07 -5.01
CA VAL A 182 -13.10 -17.18 -6.05
C VAL A 182 -14.14 -17.91 -6.90
N GLU A 183 -13.87 -19.16 -7.32
CA GLU A 183 -14.80 -19.98 -8.09
C GLU A 183 -16.07 -20.29 -7.30
N GLU A 184 -15.96 -20.50 -5.99
CA GLU A 184 -17.11 -20.69 -5.10
C GLU A 184 -17.94 -19.41 -5.00
N ALA A 185 -17.31 -18.25 -4.81
CA ALA A 185 -17.99 -16.96 -4.81
C ALA A 185 -18.67 -16.67 -6.16
N LYS A 186 -18.04 -17.00 -7.29
CA LYS A 186 -18.66 -16.87 -8.63
C LYS A 186 -19.88 -17.78 -8.82
N LYS A 187 -19.92 -18.97 -8.21
CA LYS A 187 -21.12 -19.82 -8.25
C LYS A 187 -22.29 -19.20 -7.50
N LEU A 188 -22.00 -18.53 -6.37
CA LEU A 188 -23.02 -17.83 -5.56
C LEU A 188 -23.47 -16.51 -6.19
N HIS A 189 -22.56 -15.82 -6.90
CA HIS A 189 -22.76 -14.52 -7.51
C HIS A 189 -22.33 -14.50 -8.97
N PRO A 190 -23.03 -15.25 -9.87
CA PRO A 190 -22.57 -15.52 -11.24
C PRO A 190 -22.45 -14.29 -12.15
N ASN A 191 -23.15 -13.21 -11.81
CA ASN A 191 -23.12 -11.95 -12.57
C ASN A 191 -22.13 -10.91 -12.00
N ALA A 192 -21.51 -11.19 -10.85
CA ALA A 192 -20.57 -10.27 -10.21
C ALA A 192 -19.18 -10.37 -10.86
N PRO A 193 -18.64 -9.28 -11.45
CA PRO A 193 -17.25 -9.25 -11.87
C PRO A 193 -16.30 -9.46 -10.69
N VAL A 194 -15.20 -10.16 -10.95
CA VAL A 194 -14.10 -10.41 -9.99
C VAL A 194 -13.05 -9.33 -10.15
N LEU A 195 -12.85 -8.53 -9.10
CA LEU A 195 -11.86 -7.46 -9.07
C LEU A 195 -10.72 -7.86 -8.13
N THR A 196 -9.50 -7.94 -8.65
CA THR A 196 -8.38 -8.59 -7.96
C THR A 196 -7.15 -7.68 -7.88
N HIS A 197 -6.52 -7.67 -6.71
CA HIS A 197 -5.23 -7.01 -6.52
C HIS A 197 -4.08 -7.84 -7.12
N PRO A 198 -3.09 -7.24 -7.80
CA PRO A 198 -2.02 -7.96 -8.49
C PRO A 198 -1.00 -8.67 -7.56
N GLU A 199 -1.10 -8.51 -6.23
CA GLU A 199 -0.38 -9.35 -5.25
C GLU A 199 -1.00 -10.74 -5.06
N CYS A 200 -2.18 -11.01 -5.63
CA CYS A 200 -2.74 -12.35 -5.66
C CYS A 200 -1.92 -13.27 -6.58
N THR A 201 -2.06 -14.58 -6.36
CA THR A 201 -1.36 -15.60 -7.16
C THR A 201 -1.86 -15.64 -8.60
N ALA A 202 -1.02 -16.10 -9.53
CA ALA A 202 -1.31 -16.08 -10.96
C ALA A 202 -2.62 -16.82 -11.33
N ASP A 203 -2.91 -17.92 -10.66
CA ASP A 203 -4.12 -18.71 -10.88
C ASP A 203 -5.41 -17.96 -10.47
N VAL A 204 -5.34 -17.05 -9.49
CA VAL A 204 -6.43 -16.13 -9.14
C VAL A 204 -6.56 -15.02 -10.18
N LEU A 205 -5.42 -14.45 -10.62
CA LEU A 205 -5.42 -13.41 -11.65
C LEU A 205 -6.01 -13.90 -12.98
N GLU A 206 -5.76 -15.16 -13.37
CA GLU A 206 -6.30 -15.78 -14.59
C GLU A 206 -7.82 -15.81 -14.68
N ILE A 207 -8.51 -15.88 -13.54
CA ILE A 207 -9.98 -15.94 -13.47
C ILE A 207 -10.64 -14.63 -13.08
N SER A 208 -9.86 -13.55 -13.03
CA SER A 208 -10.30 -12.21 -12.67
C SER A 208 -10.79 -11.44 -13.89
N ASP A 209 -11.86 -10.67 -13.71
CA ASP A 209 -12.42 -9.81 -14.75
C ASP A 209 -11.70 -8.44 -14.81
N PHE A 210 -11.08 -8.03 -13.68
CA PHE A 210 -10.26 -6.84 -13.59
C PHE A 210 -9.11 -7.05 -12.59
N ILE A 211 -7.92 -6.61 -12.96
CA ILE A 211 -6.73 -6.62 -12.10
C ILE A 211 -6.23 -5.19 -11.95
N GLY A 212 -6.09 -4.73 -10.71
CA GLY A 212 -5.62 -3.38 -10.43
C GLY A 212 -5.29 -3.15 -8.96
N SER A 213 -4.67 -2.00 -8.68
CA SER A 213 -4.42 -1.53 -7.32
C SER A 213 -5.73 -1.31 -6.55
N THR A 214 -5.62 -1.12 -5.23
CA THR A 214 -6.80 -0.85 -4.38
C THR A 214 -7.61 0.36 -4.86
N SER A 215 -6.93 1.44 -5.26
CA SER A 215 -7.60 2.63 -5.82
C SER A 215 -8.26 2.34 -7.17
N GLU A 216 -7.62 1.55 -8.04
CA GLU A 216 -8.19 1.17 -9.34
C GLU A 216 -9.39 0.23 -9.20
N ILE A 217 -9.38 -0.70 -8.23
CA ILE A 217 -10.53 -1.54 -7.89
C ILE A 217 -11.72 -0.67 -7.46
N LEU A 218 -11.49 0.30 -6.56
CA LEU A 218 -12.50 1.23 -6.11
C LEU A 218 -13.07 2.06 -7.27
N ASP A 219 -12.21 2.55 -8.12
CA ASP A 219 -12.56 3.35 -9.30
C ASP A 219 -13.37 2.55 -10.33
N TYR A 220 -12.92 1.32 -10.62
CA TYR A 220 -13.63 0.41 -11.52
C TYR A 220 -15.04 0.09 -10.99
N ALA A 221 -15.13 -0.29 -9.72
CA ALA A 221 -16.41 -0.57 -9.10
C ALA A 221 -17.35 0.63 -9.11
N THR A 222 -16.81 1.84 -8.95
CA THR A 222 -17.59 3.09 -8.95
C THR A 222 -18.11 3.45 -10.35
N LYS A 223 -17.28 3.30 -11.38
CA LYS A 223 -17.61 3.65 -12.77
C LYS A 223 -18.44 2.60 -13.51
N SER A 224 -18.38 1.34 -13.08
CA SER A 224 -19.09 0.23 -13.70
C SER A 224 -20.59 0.30 -13.46
N ASP A 225 -21.39 -0.12 -14.44
CA ASP A 225 -22.84 -0.27 -14.32
C ASP A 225 -23.27 -1.51 -13.53
N ALA A 226 -22.37 -2.47 -13.28
CA ALA A 226 -22.62 -3.65 -12.48
C ALA A 226 -23.05 -3.27 -11.05
N LYS A 227 -23.98 -4.04 -10.49
CA LYS A 227 -24.57 -3.79 -9.16
C LYS A 227 -23.97 -4.66 -8.06
N GLU A 228 -23.13 -5.61 -8.43
CA GLU A 228 -22.47 -6.50 -7.49
C GLU A 228 -21.07 -6.87 -7.98
N PHE A 229 -20.15 -7.10 -7.06
CA PHE A 229 -18.74 -7.38 -7.34
C PHE A 229 -18.17 -8.36 -6.34
N ILE A 230 -17.28 -9.24 -6.79
CA ILE A 230 -16.44 -10.07 -5.94
C ILE A 230 -15.08 -9.38 -5.81
N ILE A 231 -14.64 -9.16 -4.57
CA ILE A 231 -13.44 -8.36 -4.27
C ILE A 231 -12.33 -9.26 -3.73
N CYS A 232 -11.24 -9.37 -4.47
CA CYS A 232 -10.06 -10.16 -4.13
C CYS A 232 -8.91 -9.26 -3.70
N THR A 233 -9.09 -8.57 -2.58
CA THR A 233 -8.07 -7.78 -1.87
C THR A 233 -8.42 -7.69 -0.38
N GLU A 234 -7.64 -6.93 0.40
CA GLU A 234 -7.86 -6.73 1.83
C GLU A 234 -9.21 -6.08 2.11
N MET A 235 -9.92 -6.58 3.11
CA MET A 235 -11.34 -6.24 3.35
C MET A 235 -11.59 -4.83 3.86
N GLY A 236 -10.61 -4.09 4.32
CA GLY A 236 -10.78 -2.68 4.75
C GLY A 236 -11.31 -1.78 3.64
N ILE A 237 -11.04 -2.12 2.36
CA ILE A 237 -11.57 -1.40 1.19
C ILE A 237 -13.10 -1.40 1.13
N PHE A 238 -13.76 -2.39 1.75
CA PHE A 238 -15.22 -2.50 1.72
C PHE A 238 -15.92 -1.31 2.34
N PHE A 239 -15.27 -0.64 3.28
CA PHE A 239 -15.80 0.59 3.86
C PHE A 239 -15.94 1.68 2.77
N GLU A 240 -14.87 2.02 2.07
CA GLU A 240 -14.90 3.01 0.98
C GLU A 240 -15.78 2.59 -0.20
N LEU A 241 -15.75 1.30 -0.56
CA LEU A 241 -16.63 0.75 -1.60
C LEU A 241 -18.10 0.98 -1.26
N GLY A 242 -18.50 0.69 -0.01
CA GLY A 242 -19.87 0.90 0.46
C GLY A 242 -20.25 2.38 0.56
N GLN A 243 -19.36 3.23 1.07
CA GLN A 243 -19.59 4.66 1.17
C GLN A 243 -19.81 5.34 -0.18
N LYS A 244 -18.95 5.00 -1.17
CA LYS A 244 -19.04 5.59 -2.51
C LYS A 244 -20.12 4.98 -3.40
N ASN A 245 -20.56 3.77 -3.09
CA ASN A 245 -21.51 3.03 -3.92
C ASN A 245 -22.61 2.37 -3.08
N PRO A 246 -23.48 3.16 -2.43
CA PRO A 246 -24.49 2.63 -1.50
C PRO A 246 -25.58 1.76 -2.16
N ASP A 247 -25.67 1.80 -3.49
CA ASP A 247 -26.61 1.00 -4.30
C ASP A 247 -25.98 -0.28 -4.88
N LYS A 248 -24.70 -0.59 -4.53
CA LYS A 248 -23.96 -1.75 -4.99
C LYS A 248 -23.65 -2.72 -3.86
N ARG A 249 -23.37 -3.98 -4.22
CA ARG A 249 -23.02 -5.04 -3.27
C ARG A 249 -21.61 -5.54 -3.54
N PHE A 250 -20.87 -5.80 -2.48
CA PHE A 250 -19.50 -6.25 -2.54
C PHE A 250 -19.34 -7.54 -1.72
N TYR A 251 -18.73 -8.57 -2.30
CA TYR A 251 -18.57 -9.88 -1.72
C TYR A 251 -17.10 -10.20 -1.53
N SER A 252 -16.73 -10.68 -0.36
CA SER A 252 -15.41 -11.24 -0.09
C SER A 252 -15.35 -12.70 -0.55
N VAL A 253 -14.14 -13.21 -0.79
CA VAL A 253 -13.90 -14.61 -1.21
C VAL A 253 -13.39 -15.50 -0.07
N GLY A 254 -13.60 -15.09 1.17
CA GLY A 254 -13.21 -15.87 2.34
C GLY A 254 -12.96 -15.03 3.57
N HIS A 255 -12.70 -15.70 4.69
CA HIS A 255 -12.55 -15.07 6.00
C HIS A 255 -11.12 -14.61 6.32
N ARG A 256 -10.16 -14.80 5.40
CA ARG A 256 -8.73 -14.47 5.60
C ARG A 256 -8.25 -13.20 4.89
N GLN A 257 -9.16 -12.44 4.27
CA GLN A 257 -8.83 -11.22 3.54
C GLN A 257 -8.60 -10.01 4.47
N PHE A 258 -7.98 -10.18 5.61
CA PHE A 258 -7.66 -9.06 6.50
C PHE A 258 -6.18 -9.05 6.87
N CYS A 259 -5.62 -7.87 6.95
CA CYS A 259 -4.25 -7.65 7.40
C CYS A 259 -4.24 -7.43 8.93
N PRO A 260 -3.74 -8.38 9.73
CA PRO A 260 -3.75 -8.24 11.18
C PRO A 260 -2.92 -7.04 11.67
N ASN A 261 -1.95 -6.61 10.88
CA ASN A 261 -1.13 -5.44 11.22
C ASN A 261 -1.87 -4.11 10.98
N MET A 262 -2.65 -4.00 9.90
CA MET A 262 -3.52 -2.84 9.69
C MET A 262 -4.65 -2.77 10.74
N LYS A 263 -5.12 -3.92 11.24
CA LYS A 263 -6.17 -4.00 12.28
C LYS A 263 -5.65 -3.75 13.70
N LYS A 264 -4.34 -3.56 13.88
CA LYS A 264 -3.80 -3.04 15.15
C LYS A 264 -4.16 -1.57 15.41
N ILE A 265 -4.50 -0.83 14.36
CA ILE A 265 -4.78 0.60 14.44
C ILE A 265 -6.24 0.78 14.86
N THR A 266 -6.46 1.32 16.06
CA THR A 266 -7.78 1.60 16.64
C THR A 266 -7.92 3.08 17.00
N LEU A 267 -9.16 3.54 17.24
CA LEU A 267 -9.40 4.93 17.65
C LEU A 267 -8.68 5.30 18.95
N GLU A 268 -8.62 4.37 19.91
CA GLU A 268 -7.90 4.59 21.18
C GLU A 268 -6.40 4.86 20.94
N LYS A 269 -5.77 4.08 20.05
CA LYS A 269 -4.37 4.25 19.68
C LYS A 269 -4.13 5.55 18.92
N VAL A 270 -5.07 5.91 18.04
CA VAL A 270 -5.05 7.20 17.34
C VAL A 270 -5.08 8.35 18.35
N VAL A 271 -6.02 8.36 19.30
CA VAL A 271 -6.10 9.39 20.35
C VAL A 271 -4.81 9.45 21.16
N ARG A 272 -4.33 8.30 21.63
CA ARG A 272 -3.10 8.20 22.42
C ARG A 272 -1.90 8.74 21.66
N ALA A 273 -1.69 8.31 20.42
CA ALA A 273 -0.58 8.78 19.58
C ALA A 273 -0.64 10.30 19.35
N MET A 274 -1.83 10.87 19.19
CA MET A 274 -2.02 12.31 19.06
C MET A 274 -1.76 13.05 20.38
N GLU A 275 -2.16 12.49 21.53
CA GLU A 275 -1.93 13.11 22.85
C GLU A 275 -0.46 13.08 23.26
N GLU A 276 0.21 11.96 23.06
CA GLU A 276 1.60 11.74 23.41
C GLU A 276 2.57 12.30 22.35
N MET A 277 2.12 12.49 21.12
CA MET A 277 2.95 12.79 19.95
C MET A 277 4.01 11.69 19.67
N GLU A 278 3.66 10.45 19.98
CA GLU A 278 4.52 9.25 19.89
C GLU A 278 3.69 8.06 19.35
N PRO A 279 4.32 7.04 18.75
CA PRO A 279 5.76 6.98 18.41
C PRO A 279 6.12 7.81 17.17
N GLU A 280 7.18 8.60 17.25
CA GLU A 280 7.70 9.35 16.12
C GLU A 280 8.58 8.47 15.23
N VAL A 281 8.41 8.59 13.92
CA VAL A 281 9.28 7.94 12.93
C VAL A 281 10.60 8.70 12.86
N THR A 282 11.67 8.04 13.29
CA THR A 282 13.03 8.57 13.24
C THR A 282 13.94 7.65 12.44
N MET A 283 14.94 8.21 11.78
CA MET A 283 15.98 7.46 11.07
C MET A 283 17.23 8.30 10.94
N ASP A 284 18.34 7.62 10.67
CA ASP A 284 19.60 8.29 10.36
C ASP A 284 19.49 9.13 9.10
N GLU A 285 20.11 10.32 9.08
CA GLU A 285 19.99 11.27 7.98
C GLU A 285 20.67 10.76 6.69
N GLU A 286 21.76 10.01 6.79
CA GLU A 286 22.42 9.41 5.63
C GLU A 286 21.50 8.36 4.97
N LEU A 287 20.87 7.52 5.80
CA LEU A 287 19.87 6.55 5.35
C LEU A 287 18.69 7.26 4.68
N ARG A 288 18.15 8.29 5.32
CA ARG A 288 17.03 9.07 4.78
C ARG A 288 17.34 9.63 3.40
N VAL A 289 18.52 10.25 3.24
CA VAL A 289 18.94 10.86 1.97
C VAL A 289 19.05 9.79 0.87
N LYS A 290 19.65 8.63 1.18
CA LYS A 290 19.77 7.53 0.21
C LYS A 290 18.40 6.98 -0.20
N ALA A 291 17.49 6.75 0.76
CA ALA A 291 16.16 6.23 0.50
C ALA A 291 15.22 7.25 -0.20
N ASN A 292 15.53 8.54 -0.12
CA ASN A 292 14.74 9.58 -0.75
C ASN A 292 14.79 9.53 -2.28
N ALA A 293 15.96 9.26 -2.87
CA ALA A 293 16.13 9.29 -4.32
C ALA A 293 15.16 8.35 -5.07
N PRO A 294 15.03 7.05 -4.71
CA PRO A 294 14.10 6.14 -5.38
C PRO A 294 12.63 6.49 -5.13
N LEU A 295 12.27 7.09 -4.00
CA LEU A 295 10.91 7.56 -3.74
C LEU A 295 10.56 8.79 -4.58
N VAL A 296 11.46 9.78 -4.67
CA VAL A 296 11.28 10.96 -5.53
C VAL A 296 11.15 10.54 -6.98
N LYS A 297 12.02 9.63 -7.45
CA LYS A 297 11.96 9.09 -8.81
C LYS A 297 10.62 8.40 -9.12
N MET A 298 10.05 7.68 -8.17
CA MET A 298 8.70 7.14 -8.30
C MET A 298 7.67 8.26 -8.54
N LEU A 299 7.69 9.31 -7.70
CA LEU A 299 6.76 10.43 -7.83
C LEU A 299 6.91 11.19 -9.14
N GLU A 300 8.10 11.24 -9.71
CA GLU A 300 8.39 11.88 -11.00
C GLU A 300 7.89 11.04 -12.17
N LEU A 301 8.17 9.75 -12.19
CA LEU A 301 7.82 8.83 -13.29
C LEU A 301 6.34 8.43 -13.31
N ALA A 302 5.65 8.55 -12.18
CA ALA A 302 4.23 8.24 -12.06
C ALA A 302 3.29 9.41 -12.43
N LYS A 303 3.82 10.53 -12.91
CA LYS A 303 3.02 11.72 -13.33
C LYS A 303 2.24 11.51 -14.63
#